data_da7ae8eae265c6f36d32b52711b6b953
#
_entry.id   da7ae8eae265c6f36d32b52711b6b953
#
_cell.length_a   1.000
_cell.length_b   1.000
_cell.length_c   1.000
_cell.angle_alpha   90.00
_cell.angle_beta   90.00
_cell.angle_gamma   90.00
#
_symmetry.space_group_name_H-M   'P 1'
#
loop_
_entity.id
_entity.type
_entity.pdbx_description
1 polymer ?
#
loop_
_entity_poly.entity_id
_entity_poly.type
_entity_poly.pdbx_seq_one_letter_code
_entity_poly.pdbx_strand_id
1 'polypeptide(L)'
;DGFLPGENSMLSLGSAAYLADGRLVATWSANLETLPGAKVNPRTAQFWADQPQAWAACRRNLRAPAEALPEYVAWLRALPGRPVFVGYPVTFDFSFVGWYLARFVGDNPFGFSALDIKSFAMAVLGCEFRQTTKRHMPRAWFDPNLPHTHVALDDALEQGALFVNLLRASRGDTGPGTVQSSSVDQ
;
A
#
# COMPACT_ATOMS: atom_id res chain seq x y z
N ASP A 1 -4.57 10.61 9.07
CA ASP A 1 -5.22 10.99 10.34
C ASP A 1 -6.76 11.02 10.24
N GLY A 2 -7.32 10.49 9.15
CA GLY A 2 -8.76 10.35 8.93
C GLY A 2 -9.08 9.68 7.61
N PHE A 3 -10.32 9.91 7.09
CA PHE A 3 -10.87 9.18 5.96
C PHE A 3 -11.05 10.01 4.69
N LEU A 4 -10.92 11.35 4.79
CA LEU A 4 -11.20 12.29 3.71
C LEU A 4 -9.93 13.01 3.28
N PRO A 5 -9.38 12.73 2.08
CA PRO A 5 -8.22 13.45 1.58
C PRO A 5 -8.46 14.97 1.53
N GLY A 6 -7.49 15.74 1.97
CA GLY A 6 -7.55 17.20 2.02
C GLY A 6 -8.19 17.77 3.31
N GLU A 7 -9.20 17.12 3.87
CA GLU A 7 -9.68 17.42 5.23
C GLU A 7 -8.79 16.76 6.27
N ASN A 8 -8.38 15.53 5.99
CA ASN A 8 -7.44 14.75 6.81
C ASN A 8 -6.10 14.61 6.08
N SER A 9 -5.02 14.41 6.83
CA SER A 9 -3.68 14.23 6.28
C SER A 9 -3.35 12.75 6.05
N MET A 10 -2.63 12.48 4.97
CA MET A 10 -1.87 11.24 4.82
C MET A 10 -0.62 11.34 5.70
N LEU A 11 -0.47 10.45 6.67
CA LEU A 11 0.62 10.51 7.66
C LEU A 11 1.90 9.83 7.15
N SER A 12 1.74 8.79 6.35
CA SER A 12 2.84 8.06 5.73
C SER A 12 2.38 7.40 4.44
N LEU A 13 3.32 7.15 3.54
CA LEU A 13 3.11 6.40 2.31
C LEU A 13 4.23 5.38 2.18
N GLY A 14 3.87 4.11 1.98
CA GLY A 14 4.77 3.03 1.63
C GLY A 14 4.33 2.38 0.33
N SER A 15 5.28 2.01 -0.51
CA SER A 15 5.03 1.30 -1.76
C SER A 15 6.07 0.22 -2.00
N ALA A 16 5.62 -0.93 -2.44
CA ALA A 16 6.45 -2.06 -2.85
C ALA A 16 6.09 -2.44 -4.29
N ALA A 17 7.05 -2.36 -5.19
CA ALA A 17 6.85 -2.66 -6.61
C ALA A 17 7.20 -4.12 -6.89
N TYR A 18 6.22 -4.89 -7.34
CA TYR A 18 6.36 -6.29 -7.73
C TYR A 18 6.12 -6.45 -9.24
N LEU A 19 6.86 -7.33 -9.87
CA LEU A 19 6.52 -7.82 -11.20
C LEU A 19 5.44 -8.91 -11.12
N ALA A 20 4.81 -9.19 -12.25
CA ALA A 20 3.75 -10.21 -12.34
C ALA A 20 4.24 -11.65 -12.05
N ASP A 21 5.55 -11.88 -12.08
CA ASP A 21 6.20 -13.13 -11.66
C ASP A 21 6.37 -13.24 -10.13
N GLY A 22 6.14 -12.14 -9.41
CA GLY A 22 6.22 -12.05 -7.95
C GLY A 22 7.55 -11.51 -7.42
N ARG A 23 8.48 -11.13 -8.29
CA ARG A 23 9.75 -10.55 -7.87
C ARG A 23 9.55 -9.11 -7.39
N LEU A 24 9.99 -8.83 -6.16
CA LEU A 24 10.10 -7.46 -5.64
C LEU A 24 11.21 -6.73 -6.40
N VAL A 25 10.90 -5.58 -6.98
CA VAL A 25 11.84 -4.78 -7.77
C VAL A 25 12.43 -3.64 -6.96
N ALA A 26 11.58 -2.91 -6.26
CA ALA A 26 11.97 -1.73 -5.50
C ALA A 26 10.93 -1.40 -4.43
N THR A 27 11.35 -0.63 -3.45
CA THR A 27 10.47 -0.06 -2.42
C THR A 27 10.67 1.44 -2.31
N TRP A 28 9.64 2.13 -1.83
CA TRP A 28 9.72 3.55 -1.48
C TRP A 28 8.86 3.82 -0.27
N SER A 29 9.29 4.72 0.62
CA SER A 29 8.48 5.17 1.74
C SER A 29 8.83 6.57 2.19
N ALA A 30 7.85 7.29 2.71
CA ALA A 30 8.04 8.55 3.40
C ALA A 30 6.99 8.75 4.49
N ASN A 31 7.41 9.34 5.60
CA ASN A 31 6.51 9.91 6.59
C ASN A 31 6.30 11.38 6.27
N LEU A 32 5.06 11.82 6.32
CA LEU A 32 4.67 13.13 5.84
C LEU A 32 4.29 14.06 6.99
N GLU A 33 4.62 15.33 6.82
CA GLU A 33 4.06 16.39 7.63
C GLU A 33 2.54 16.44 7.44
N THR A 34 1.82 16.83 8.48
CA THR A 34 0.38 17.06 8.40
C THR A 34 0.08 18.31 7.57
N LEU A 35 -1.00 18.28 6.83
CA LEU A 35 -1.46 19.43 6.05
C LEU A 35 -1.85 20.58 7.01
N PRO A 36 -1.49 21.81 6.67
CA PRO A 36 -1.98 22.97 7.43
C PRO A 36 -3.51 23.00 7.53
N GLY A 37 -4.02 23.07 8.75
CA GLY A 37 -5.47 23.11 9.01
C GLY A 37 -6.18 21.76 8.89
N ALA A 38 -5.47 20.66 8.66
CA ALA A 38 -6.09 19.34 8.64
C ALA A 38 -6.71 18.97 10.00
N LYS A 39 -7.80 18.24 9.93
CA LYS A 39 -8.53 17.77 11.10
C LYS A 39 -8.20 16.31 11.35
N VAL A 40 -8.04 15.96 12.62
CA VAL A 40 -7.89 14.57 13.03
C VAL A 40 -9.26 13.95 13.29
N ASN A 41 -9.54 12.82 12.66
CA ASN A 41 -10.75 12.06 12.94
C ASN A 41 -10.65 11.38 14.31
N PRO A 42 -11.62 11.52 15.23
CA PRO A 42 -11.54 10.96 16.59
C PRO A 42 -11.35 9.43 16.61
N ARG A 43 -11.96 8.68 15.69
CA ARG A 43 -11.78 7.22 15.60
C ARG A 43 -10.37 6.85 15.15
N THR A 44 -9.80 7.62 14.23
CA THR A 44 -8.42 7.44 13.78
C THR A 44 -7.44 7.81 14.87
N ALA A 45 -7.71 8.86 15.64
CA ALA A 45 -6.90 9.19 16.82
C ALA A 45 -6.87 8.06 17.85
N GLN A 46 -8.03 7.45 18.15
CA GLN A 46 -8.10 6.29 19.03
C GLN A 46 -7.33 5.08 18.47
N PHE A 47 -7.49 4.79 17.16
CA PHE A 47 -6.72 3.73 16.51
C PHE A 47 -5.21 3.90 16.69
N TRP A 48 -4.68 5.13 16.51
CA TRP A 48 -3.26 5.41 16.71
C TRP A 48 -2.83 5.33 18.18
N ALA A 49 -3.71 5.68 19.13
CA ALA A 49 -3.44 5.49 20.55
C ALA A 49 -3.26 4.00 20.92
N ASP A 50 -3.99 3.11 20.22
CA ASP A 50 -3.90 1.66 20.40
C ASP A 50 -2.69 1.05 19.66
N GLN A 51 -1.98 1.84 18.82
CA GLN A 51 -0.82 1.41 18.01
C GLN A 51 0.41 2.31 18.25
N PRO A 52 0.94 2.42 19.47
CA PRO A 52 1.96 3.44 19.82
C PRO A 52 3.28 3.25 19.05
N GLN A 53 3.64 2.02 18.70
CA GLN A 53 4.88 1.74 17.95
C GLN A 53 4.75 2.19 16.51
N ALA A 54 3.65 1.88 15.86
CA ALA A 54 3.36 2.30 14.48
C ALA A 54 3.20 3.82 14.40
N TRP A 55 2.54 4.43 15.40
CA TRP A 55 2.46 5.88 15.53
C TRP A 55 3.83 6.51 15.63
N ALA A 56 4.69 6.02 16.52
CA ALA A 56 6.06 6.52 16.67
C ALA A 56 6.87 6.35 15.37
N ALA A 57 6.67 5.26 14.64
CA ALA A 57 7.33 5.03 13.35
C ALA A 57 6.88 6.03 12.30
N CYS A 58 5.58 6.26 12.13
CA CYS A 58 5.06 7.17 11.10
C CYS A 58 5.29 8.66 11.42
N ARG A 59 5.76 9.01 12.64
CA ARG A 59 6.07 10.39 13.03
C ARG A 59 7.57 10.70 13.11
N ARG A 60 8.42 9.82 12.58
CA ARG A 60 9.88 10.06 12.46
C ARG A 60 10.23 10.60 11.09
N ASN A 61 11.26 11.46 11.03
CA ASN A 61 11.83 11.96 9.77
C ASN A 61 10.75 12.49 8.81
N LEU A 62 9.88 13.35 9.32
CA LEU A 62 8.79 13.93 8.55
C LEU A 62 9.31 14.74 7.39
N ARG A 63 8.64 14.61 6.25
CA ARG A 63 8.96 15.33 5.02
C ARG A 63 7.75 16.12 4.56
N ALA A 64 7.99 17.30 4.01
CA ALA A 64 6.94 18.06 3.38
C ALA A 64 6.36 17.28 2.17
N PRO A 65 5.03 17.16 2.03
CA PRO A 65 4.42 16.50 0.87
C PRO A 65 4.90 17.06 -0.48
N ALA A 66 5.15 18.37 -0.55
CA ALA A 66 5.64 19.03 -1.75
C ALA A 66 7.05 18.58 -2.19
N GLU A 67 7.84 18.00 -1.28
CA GLU A 67 9.17 17.43 -1.57
C GLU A 67 9.08 15.92 -1.82
N ALA A 68 8.34 15.21 -0.97
CA ALA A 68 8.28 13.76 -1.02
C ALA A 68 7.53 13.23 -2.26
N LEU A 69 6.42 13.88 -2.66
CA LEU A 69 5.59 13.35 -3.75
C LEU A 69 6.25 13.46 -5.15
N PRO A 70 6.98 14.53 -5.51
CA PRO A 70 7.76 14.55 -6.74
C PRO A 70 8.81 13.42 -6.81
N GLU A 71 9.49 13.11 -5.70
CA GLU A 71 10.42 11.98 -5.63
C GLU A 71 9.69 10.62 -5.79
N TYR A 72 8.52 10.49 -5.18
CA TYR A 72 7.69 9.30 -5.37
C TYR A 72 7.32 9.09 -6.84
N VAL A 73 6.93 10.15 -7.54
CA VAL A 73 6.64 10.09 -8.99
C VAL A 73 7.90 9.75 -9.79
N ALA A 74 9.05 10.34 -9.46
CA ALA A 74 10.32 9.99 -10.10
C ALA A 74 10.66 8.51 -9.89
N TRP A 75 10.48 7.98 -8.67
CA TRP A 75 10.65 6.57 -8.37
C TRP A 75 9.69 5.69 -9.19
N LEU A 76 8.40 6.03 -9.26
CA LEU A 76 7.41 5.30 -10.07
C LEU A 76 7.80 5.24 -11.55
N ARG A 77 8.31 6.33 -12.09
CA ARG A 77 8.72 6.42 -13.50
C ARG A 77 10.02 5.65 -13.80
N ALA A 78 10.84 5.41 -12.79
CA ALA A 78 12.05 4.60 -12.91
C ALA A 78 11.77 3.08 -12.86
N LEU A 79 10.57 2.66 -12.46
CA LEU A 79 10.17 1.25 -12.43
C LEU A 79 10.06 0.66 -13.85
N PRO A 80 10.35 -0.63 -14.02
CA PRO A 80 10.14 -1.30 -15.30
C PRO A 80 8.64 -1.39 -15.63
N GLY A 81 8.23 -0.83 -16.78
CA GLY A 81 6.85 -0.86 -17.27
C GLY A 81 5.96 0.23 -16.68
N ARG A 82 4.65 0.08 -16.86
CA ARG A 82 3.64 1.01 -16.32
C ARG A 82 3.14 0.51 -14.98
N PRO A 83 3.26 1.30 -13.90
CA PRO A 83 2.80 0.88 -12.59
C PRO A 83 1.27 0.79 -12.54
N VAL A 84 0.77 -0.23 -11.85
CA VAL A 84 -0.65 -0.38 -11.48
C VAL A 84 -0.74 -0.24 -9.97
N PHE A 85 -1.59 0.66 -9.49
CA PHE A 85 -1.84 0.76 -8.06
C PHE A 85 -2.66 -0.43 -7.57
N VAL A 86 -2.20 -1.08 -6.51
CA VAL A 86 -2.87 -2.20 -5.87
C VAL A 86 -2.99 -1.92 -4.39
N GLY A 87 -4.14 -2.19 -3.77
CA GLY A 87 -4.35 -1.93 -2.34
C GLY A 87 -5.45 -2.79 -1.71
N TYR A 88 -5.56 -2.71 -0.39
CA TYR A 88 -6.49 -3.50 0.43
C TYR A 88 -7.07 -2.69 1.61
N PRO A 89 -8.28 -2.15 1.51
CA PRO A 89 -9.07 -1.89 0.30
C PRO A 89 -8.48 -0.71 -0.49
N VAL A 90 -8.40 -0.85 -1.79
CA VAL A 90 -7.73 0.14 -2.65
C VAL A 90 -8.36 1.53 -2.61
N THR A 91 -9.67 1.60 -2.41
CA THR A 91 -10.43 2.86 -2.43
C THR A 91 -9.96 3.86 -1.38
N PHE A 92 -9.54 3.37 -0.21
CA PHE A 92 -8.99 4.22 0.84
C PHE A 92 -7.61 4.78 0.43
N ASP A 93 -6.66 3.91 0.15
CA ASP A 93 -5.29 4.30 -0.16
C ASP A 93 -5.20 5.12 -1.45
N PHE A 94 -5.90 4.68 -2.51
CA PHE A 94 -5.86 5.35 -3.80
C PHE A 94 -6.51 6.74 -3.76
N SER A 95 -7.52 6.95 -2.92
CA SER A 95 -8.12 8.27 -2.77
C SER A 95 -7.13 9.28 -2.19
N PHE A 96 -6.37 8.89 -1.17
CA PHE A 96 -5.34 9.73 -0.57
C PHE A 96 -4.18 9.96 -1.54
N VAL A 97 -3.61 8.90 -2.11
CA VAL A 97 -2.48 9.00 -3.04
C VAL A 97 -2.85 9.84 -4.26
N GLY A 98 -4.01 9.59 -4.87
CA GLY A 98 -4.48 10.36 -6.03
C GLY A 98 -4.66 11.84 -5.72
N TRP A 99 -5.26 12.16 -4.56
CA TRP A 99 -5.44 13.56 -4.14
C TRP A 99 -4.09 14.26 -3.89
N TYR A 100 -3.16 13.58 -3.18
CA TYR A 100 -1.83 14.14 -2.91
C TYR A 100 -1.03 14.33 -4.19
N LEU A 101 -1.05 13.38 -5.11
CA LEU A 101 -0.38 13.50 -6.41
C LEU A 101 -0.96 14.67 -7.23
N ALA A 102 -2.28 14.80 -7.32
CA ALA A 102 -2.92 15.92 -7.99
C ALA A 102 -2.56 17.26 -7.35
N ARG A 103 -2.52 17.32 -6.01
CA ARG A 103 -2.29 18.56 -5.24
C ARG A 103 -0.84 19.03 -5.28
N PHE A 104 0.12 18.11 -5.18
CA PHE A 104 1.54 18.44 -5.00
C PHE A 104 2.41 18.22 -6.23
N VAL A 105 1.92 17.44 -7.20
CA VAL A 105 2.69 17.12 -8.42
C VAL A 105 1.94 17.57 -9.68
N GLY A 106 0.60 17.52 -9.67
CA GLY A 106 -0.21 17.78 -10.86
C GLY A 106 -0.21 16.63 -11.88
N ASP A 107 0.34 15.47 -11.50
CA ASP A 107 0.41 14.26 -12.34
C ASP A 107 0.17 13.01 -11.51
N ASN A 108 -0.49 12.01 -12.09
CA ASN A 108 -0.74 10.71 -11.47
C ASN A 108 -0.33 9.57 -12.43
N PRO A 109 0.86 8.96 -12.24
CA PRO A 109 1.34 7.89 -13.10
C PRO A 109 0.44 6.66 -13.15
N PHE A 110 -0.41 6.45 -12.16
CA PHE A 110 -1.39 5.34 -12.13
C PHE A 110 -2.64 5.62 -12.99
N GLY A 111 -2.90 6.88 -13.35
CA GLY A 111 -4.14 7.28 -14.01
C GLY A 111 -5.36 7.21 -13.09
N PHE A 112 -6.49 6.67 -13.61
CA PHE A 112 -7.77 6.64 -12.88
C PHE A 112 -8.10 5.26 -12.29
N SER A 113 -7.30 4.24 -12.62
CA SER A 113 -7.61 2.84 -12.31
C SER A 113 -6.67 2.31 -11.24
N ALA A 114 -7.25 1.54 -10.34
CA ALA A 114 -6.51 0.81 -9.32
C ALA A 114 -7.12 -0.59 -9.17
N LEU A 115 -6.34 -1.54 -8.69
CA LEU A 115 -6.77 -2.91 -8.51
C LEU A 115 -7.01 -3.17 -7.02
N ASP A 116 -8.24 -3.57 -6.70
CA ASP A 116 -8.62 -3.89 -5.32
C ASP A 116 -8.43 -5.38 -5.03
N ILE A 117 -7.56 -5.67 -4.07
CA ILE A 117 -7.27 -7.04 -3.62
C ILE A 117 -8.54 -7.75 -3.13
N LYS A 118 -9.45 -7.04 -2.43
CA LYS A 118 -10.69 -7.66 -1.93
C LYS A 118 -11.61 -8.09 -3.07
N SER A 119 -11.81 -7.22 -4.05
CA SER A 119 -12.65 -7.51 -5.21
C SER A 119 -12.08 -8.64 -6.06
N PHE A 120 -10.76 -8.66 -6.22
CA PHE A 120 -10.09 -9.74 -6.93
C PHE A 120 -10.17 -11.07 -6.15
N ALA A 121 -9.96 -11.05 -4.84
CA ALA A 121 -10.14 -12.23 -3.99
C ALA A 121 -11.57 -12.77 -4.01
N MET A 122 -12.58 -11.89 -4.05
CA MET A 122 -13.98 -12.26 -4.20
C MET A 122 -14.19 -13.12 -5.46
N ALA A 123 -13.65 -12.69 -6.58
CA ALA A 123 -13.77 -13.41 -7.84
C ALA A 123 -13.04 -14.77 -7.81
N VAL A 124 -11.82 -14.81 -7.27
CA VAL A 124 -11.01 -16.03 -7.19
C VAL A 124 -11.60 -17.07 -6.22
N LEU A 125 -12.16 -16.62 -5.10
CA LEU A 125 -12.76 -17.48 -4.09
C LEU A 125 -14.23 -17.86 -4.41
N GLY A 126 -14.88 -17.17 -5.34
CA GLY A 126 -16.32 -17.37 -5.61
C GLY A 126 -17.19 -17.05 -4.39
N CYS A 127 -16.81 -16.10 -3.56
CA CYS A 127 -17.48 -15.76 -2.31
C CYS A 127 -18.05 -14.33 -2.33
N GLU A 128 -18.82 -13.95 -1.31
CA GLU A 128 -19.33 -12.60 -1.18
C GLU A 128 -18.23 -11.62 -0.75
N PHE A 129 -18.35 -10.35 -1.15
CA PHE A 129 -17.35 -9.30 -0.86
C PHE A 129 -17.04 -9.17 0.64
N ARG A 130 -18.02 -9.31 1.54
CA ARG A 130 -17.81 -9.24 2.99
C ARG A 130 -16.99 -10.40 3.55
N GLN A 131 -16.89 -11.50 2.81
CA GLN A 131 -16.07 -12.66 3.15
C GLN A 131 -14.61 -12.54 2.72
N THR A 132 -14.23 -11.48 2.03
CA THR A 132 -12.84 -11.23 1.58
C THR A 132 -11.99 -10.50 2.62
N THR A 133 -12.20 -10.73 3.90
CA THR A 133 -11.28 -10.26 4.94
C THR A 133 -10.07 -11.19 5.04
N LYS A 134 -8.91 -10.67 5.39
CA LYS A 134 -7.64 -11.44 5.48
C LYS A 134 -7.81 -12.76 6.26
N ARG A 135 -8.61 -12.76 7.33
CA ARG A 135 -8.89 -13.97 8.14
C ARG A 135 -9.63 -15.09 7.39
N HIS A 136 -10.34 -14.77 6.31
CA HIS A 136 -11.10 -15.72 5.50
C HIS A 136 -10.38 -16.12 4.21
N MET A 137 -9.27 -15.49 3.91
CA MET A 137 -8.42 -15.86 2.78
C MET A 137 -7.56 -17.08 3.12
N PRO A 138 -7.18 -17.90 2.12
CA PRO A 138 -6.27 -19.03 2.32
C PRO A 138 -4.95 -18.60 2.97
N ARG A 139 -4.52 -19.30 4.01
CA ARG A 139 -3.26 -18.98 4.71
C ARG A 139 -2.04 -19.03 3.81
N ALA A 140 -2.07 -19.89 2.79
CA ALA A 140 -1.00 -20.01 1.80
C ALA A 140 -0.76 -18.75 0.95
N TRP A 141 -1.70 -17.79 0.98
CA TRP A 141 -1.53 -16.51 0.28
C TRP A 141 -0.69 -15.50 1.08
N PHE A 142 -0.47 -15.74 2.36
CA PHE A 142 0.28 -14.84 3.25
C PHE A 142 1.69 -15.34 3.46
N ASP A 143 2.67 -14.43 3.39
CA ASP A 143 4.04 -14.71 3.80
C ASP A 143 4.15 -14.52 5.33
N PRO A 144 4.48 -15.57 6.10
CA PRO A 144 4.59 -15.47 7.56
C PRO A 144 5.71 -14.54 8.03
N ASN A 145 6.66 -14.21 7.14
CA ASN A 145 7.77 -13.31 7.45
C ASN A 145 7.42 -11.83 7.21
N LEU A 146 6.24 -11.54 6.65
CA LEU A 146 5.76 -10.18 6.37
C LEU A 146 4.53 -9.87 7.23
N PRO A 147 4.70 -9.52 8.51
CA PRO A 147 3.59 -9.23 9.41
C PRO A 147 2.95 -7.88 9.07
N HIS A 148 1.66 -7.77 9.32
CA HIS A 148 0.93 -6.50 9.27
C HIS A 148 1.25 -5.69 10.53
N THR A 149 2.01 -4.58 10.39
CA THR A 149 2.54 -3.81 11.53
C THR A 149 1.93 -2.42 11.67
N HIS A 150 1.10 -1.99 10.72
CA HIS A 150 0.64 -0.61 10.55
C HIS A 150 1.76 0.41 10.25
N VAL A 151 2.95 -0.08 9.89
CA VAL A 151 4.00 0.72 9.28
C VAL A 151 3.82 0.66 7.76
N ALA A 152 3.73 1.80 7.11
CA ALA A 152 3.28 1.89 5.71
C ALA A 152 4.08 1.00 4.74
N LEU A 153 5.41 0.88 4.90
CA LEU A 153 6.21 0.02 4.04
C LEU A 153 6.01 -1.47 4.34
N ASP A 154 5.92 -1.85 5.60
CA ASP A 154 5.69 -3.25 5.99
C ASP A 154 4.34 -3.73 5.45
N ASP A 155 3.30 -2.89 5.60
CA ASP A 155 1.97 -3.19 5.08
C ASP A 155 1.94 -3.26 3.55
N ALA A 156 2.73 -2.43 2.85
CA ALA A 156 2.85 -2.49 1.40
C ALA A 156 3.56 -3.78 0.94
N LEU A 157 4.58 -4.23 1.65
CA LEU A 157 5.26 -5.50 1.38
C LEU A 157 4.31 -6.69 1.62
N GLU A 158 3.60 -6.70 2.73
CA GLU A 158 2.63 -7.75 3.07
C GLU A 158 1.50 -7.83 2.02
N GLN A 159 0.90 -6.68 1.67
CA GLN A 159 -0.16 -6.63 0.67
C GLN A 159 0.33 -6.99 -0.74
N GLY A 160 1.54 -6.59 -1.10
CA GLY A 160 2.15 -6.94 -2.38
C GLY A 160 2.38 -8.44 -2.51
N ALA A 161 2.93 -9.10 -1.48
CA ALA A 161 3.10 -10.54 -1.45
C ALA A 161 1.76 -11.28 -1.50
N LEU A 162 0.77 -10.82 -0.72
CA LEU A 162 -0.60 -11.33 -0.77
C LEU A 162 -1.18 -11.27 -2.19
N PHE A 163 -1.05 -10.11 -2.86
CA PHE A 163 -1.56 -9.92 -4.22
C PHE A 163 -0.88 -10.84 -5.24
N VAL A 164 0.44 -10.99 -5.16
CA VAL A 164 1.20 -11.90 -6.03
C VAL A 164 0.72 -13.35 -5.88
N ASN A 165 0.52 -13.82 -4.65
CA ASN A 165 0.04 -15.18 -4.39
C ASN A 165 -1.42 -15.37 -4.85
N LEU A 166 -2.27 -14.36 -4.67
CA LEU A 166 -3.62 -14.34 -5.19
C LEU A 166 -3.64 -14.37 -6.73
N LEU A 167 -2.75 -13.63 -7.39
CA LEU A 167 -2.60 -13.63 -8.84
C LEU A 167 -2.15 -15.01 -9.37
N ARG A 168 -1.23 -15.67 -8.68
CA ARG A 168 -0.83 -17.06 -8.99
C ARG A 168 -2.01 -18.01 -8.86
N ALA A 169 -2.73 -17.95 -7.74
CA ALA A 169 -3.92 -18.77 -7.52
C ALA A 169 -4.97 -18.60 -8.61
N SER A 170 -5.20 -17.36 -9.07
CA SER A 170 -6.14 -17.07 -10.17
C SER A 170 -5.75 -17.71 -11.51
N ARG A 171 -4.47 -18.07 -11.69
CA ARG A 171 -3.93 -18.72 -12.89
C ARG A 171 -3.82 -20.24 -12.75
N GLY A 172 -4.22 -20.80 -11.61
CA GLY A 172 -4.11 -22.23 -11.33
C GLY A 172 -2.73 -22.67 -10.83
N ASP A 173 -1.83 -21.72 -10.53
CA ASP A 173 -0.52 -22.04 -9.98
C ASP A 173 -0.65 -22.28 -8.47
N THR A 174 -0.68 -23.55 -8.06
CA THR A 174 -0.89 -23.96 -6.65
C THR A 174 0.39 -24.09 -5.82
N GLY A 175 1.55 -23.71 -6.36
CA GLY A 175 2.84 -23.79 -5.65
C GLY A 175 3.06 -22.62 -4.69
N PRO A 176 3.57 -22.84 -3.46
CA PRO A 176 4.02 -21.76 -2.59
C PRO A 176 5.23 -21.07 -3.19
N GLY A 177 5.04 -19.90 -3.77
CA GLY A 177 6.15 -19.08 -4.24
C GLY A 177 6.78 -18.32 -3.09
N THR A 178 7.94 -18.75 -2.65
CA THR A 178 8.82 -17.95 -1.79
C THR A 178 9.19 -16.68 -2.55
N VAL A 179 8.89 -15.51 -2.00
CA VAL A 179 9.35 -14.23 -2.55
C VAL A 179 10.88 -14.23 -2.42
N GLN A 180 11.59 -14.38 -3.54
CA GLN A 180 13.04 -14.25 -3.53
C GLN A 180 13.39 -12.77 -3.33
N SER A 181 13.89 -12.43 -2.15
CA SER A 181 14.60 -11.19 -1.93
C SER A 181 15.95 -11.28 -2.66
N SER A 182 16.10 -10.60 -3.77
CA SER A 182 17.43 -10.36 -4.31
C SER A 182 18.15 -9.42 -3.34
N SER A 183 19.18 -9.95 -2.64
CA SER A 183 20.16 -9.12 -1.99
C SER A 183 20.77 -8.21 -3.04
N VAL A 184 20.46 -6.92 -2.94
CA VAL A 184 21.18 -5.89 -3.67
C VAL A 184 22.50 -5.75 -2.95
N ASP A 185 23.54 -6.44 -3.42
CA ASP A 185 24.91 -6.13 -3.06
C ASP A 185 25.27 -4.76 -3.59
N GLN A 186 25.90 -4.01 -2.75
CA GLN A 186 26.36 -2.61 -2.74
C GLN A 186 26.78 -1.99 -4.07
#